data_64fd53e1d381d68d08626f4286f7a8fb
#
_entry.id   64fd53e1d381d68d08626f4286f7a8fb
#
_cell.length_a   1.000
_cell.length_b   1.000
_cell.length_c   1.000
_cell.angle_alpha   90.00
_cell.angle_beta   90.00
_cell.angle_gamma   90.00
#
_symmetry.space_group_name_H-M   'P 1'
#
loop_
_entity.id
_entity.type
_entity.pdbx_description
1 polymer ?
#
loop_
_entity_poly.entity_id
_entity_poly.type
_entity_poly.pdbx_seq_one_letter_code
_entity_poly.pdbx_strand_id
1 'polypeptide(L)'
;MVGPRISRGSAASHAGALAEAFVGDRLAAAGWTILGRNVRIGRRELDLVAVDPGPPPMLVVVEVRWRRARGHGLPEETLDRAKRARLHEGLHRLVAAGTVGDGHPLPRLPARIDLVAVEPPAGGGPGPLRVRHHRSAL
;
A
#
# COMPACT_ATOMS: atom_id res chain seq x y z
N MET A 1 -1.26 12.58 -29.19
CA MET A 1 -1.55 11.79 -27.99
C MET A 1 -0.41 11.94 -27.00
N VAL A 2 -0.74 12.24 -25.81
CA VAL A 2 0.26 12.31 -24.77
C VAL A 2 0.48 10.90 -24.27
N GLY A 3 1.68 10.36 -24.45
CA GLY A 3 2.02 9.10 -23.85
C GLY A 3 2.00 9.20 -22.32
N PRO A 4 2.15 8.08 -21.61
CA PRO A 4 2.22 8.13 -20.17
C PRO A 4 3.32 9.08 -19.77
N ARG A 5 3.00 9.99 -18.92
CA ARG A 5 4.00 10.91 -18.42
C ARG A 5 4.96 10.17 -17.52
N ILE A 6 6.19 10.21 -17.89
CA ILE A 6 7.23 9.79 -16.98
C ILE A 6 7.40 10.94 -16.01
N SER A 7 7.01 10.73 -14.78
CA SER A 7 7.10 11.77 -13.78
C SER A 7 8.55 12.05 -13.40
N ARG A 8 8.76 13.22 -12.86
CA ARG A 8 10.04 13.55 -12.26
C ARG A 8 10.36 12.55 -11.17
N GLY A 9 11.62 12.22 -11.01
CA GLY A 9 12.02 11.21 -10.06
C GLY A 9 11.56 9.83 -10.48
N SER A 10 11.55 9.59 -11.79
CA SER A 10 11.06 8.35 -12.36
C SER A 10 11.70 7.11 -11.74
N ALA A 11 12.98 7.18 -11.35
CA ALA A 11 13.64 6.05 -10.71
C ALA A 11 13.00 5.71 -9.36
N ALA A 12 12.71 6.73 -8.54
CA ALA A 12 12.06 6.52 -7.26
C ALA A 12 10.60 6.08 -7.44
N SER A 13 9.89 6.70 -8.40
CA SER A 13 8.52 6.30 -8.72
C SER A 13 8.45 4.87 -9.24
N HIS A 14 9.43 4.48 -10.05
CA HIS A 14 9.50 3.14 -10.60
C HIS A 14 9.76 2.11 -9.49
N ALA A 15 10.68 2.41 -8.58
CA ALA A 15 10.96 1.56 -7.44
C ALA A 15 9.71 1.43 -6.54
N GLY A 16 8.99 2.52 -6.34
CA GLY A 16 7.75 2.51 -5.59
C GLY A 16 6.69 1.64 -6.24
N ALA A 17 6.52 1.76 -7.56
CA ALA A 17 5.58 0.95 -8.30
C ALA A 17 5.94 -0.54 -8.23
N LEU A 18 7.22 -0.87 -8.32
CA LEU A 18 7.67 -2.25 -8.18
C LEU A 18 7.42 -2.78 -6.78
N ALA A 19 7.64 -1.97 -5.76
CA ALA A 19 7.38 -2.35 -4.39
C ALA A 19 5.88 -2.63 -4.17
N GLU A 20 5.02 -1.78 -4.69
CA GLU A 20 3.57 -1.97 -4.59
C GLU A 20 3.13 -3.25 -5.28
N ALA A 21 3.64 -3.52 -6.47
CA ALA A 21 3.34 -4.76 -7.20
C ALA A 21 3.82 -5.98 -6.42
N PHE A 22 5.03 -5.91 -5.90
CA PHE A 22 5.61 -6.98 -5.11
C PHE A 22 4.78 -7.30 -3.87
N VAL A 23 4.37 -6.27 -3.13
CA VAL A 23 3.55 -6.45 -1.92
C VAL A 23 2.19 -7.03 -2.29
N GLY A 24 1.54 -6.49 -3.33
CA GLY A 24 0.25 -7.00 -3.77
C GLY A 24 0.31 -8.49 -4.12
N ASP A 25 1.33 -8.89 -4.87
CA ASP A 25 1.49 -10.28 -5.26
C ASP A 25 1.78 -11.18 -4.05
N ARG A 26 2.58 -10.68 -3.11
CA ARG A 26 2.89 -11.41 -1.89
C ARG A 26 1.65 -11.63 -1.03
N LEU A 27 0.82 -10.61 -0.89
CA LEU A 27 -0.42 -10.71 -0.13
C LEU A 27 -1.40 -11.68 -0.81
N ALA A 28 -1.53 -11.59 -2.13
CA ALA A 28 -2.39 -12.50 -2.88
C ALA A 28 -1.92 -13.96 -2.71
N ALA A 29 -0.62 -14.20 -2.77
CA ALA A 29 -0.07 -15.53 -2.55
C ALA A 29 -0.32 -16.03 -1.12
N ALA A 30 -0.46 -15.13 -0.15
CA ALA A 30 -0.78 -15.48 1.22
C ALA A 30 -2.28 -15.64 1.47
N GLY A 31 -3.10 -15.56 0.44
CA GLY A 31 -4.54 -15.79 0.53
C GLY A 31 -5.39 -14.53 0.66
N TRP A 32 -4.78 -13.35 0.60
CA TRP A 32 -5.55 -12.10 0.61
C TRP A 32 -6.21 -11.90 -0.75
N THR A 33 -7.35 -11.23 -0.76
CA THR A 33 -8.00 -10.82 -2.00
C THR A 33 -7.67 -9.37 -2.26
N ILE A 34 -6.99 -9.11 -3.38
CA ILE A 34 -6.67 -7.73 -3.77
C ILE A 34 -7.87 -7.15 -4.49
N LEU A 35 -8.49 -6.13 -3.89
CA LEU A 35 -9.66 -5.47 -4.45
C LEU A 35 -9.28 -4.35 -5.40
N GLY A 36 -8.15 -3.70 -5.17
CA GLY A 36 -7.68 -2.64 -6.04
C GLY A 36 -6.26 -2.24 -5.74
N ARG A 37 -5.60 -1.70 -6.76
CA ARG A 37 -4.23 -1.19 -6.68
C ARG A 37 -4.26 0.26 -7.15
N ASN A 38 -3.53 1.13 -6.46
CA ASN A 38 -3.48 2.57 -6.77
C ASN A 38 -4.89 3.14 -6.89
N VAL A 39 -5.68 2.92 -5.85
CA VAL A 39 -7.09 3.30 -5.83
C VAL A 39 -7.21 4.79 -5.55
N ARG A 40 -7.78 5.52 -6.50
CA ARG A 40 -8.06 6.93 -6.31
C ARG A 40 -9.42 7.11 -5.67
N ILE A 41 -9.45 7.93 -4.63
CA ILE A 41 -10.68 8.30 -3.97
C ILE A 41 -10.62 9.80 -3.65
N GLY A 42 -11.34 10.59 -4.43
CA GLY A 42 -11.21 12.04 -4.36
C GLY A 42 -9.78 12.46 -4.70
N ARG A 43 -9.14 13.17 -3.78
CA ARG A 43 -7.75 13.60 -3.93
C ARG A 43 -6.76 12.61 -3.35
N ARG A 44 -7.25 11.51 -2.76
CA ARG A 44 -6.40 10.54 -2.11
C ARG A 44 -6.10 9.40 -3.05
N GLU A 45 -4.97 8.78 -2.83
CA GLU A 45 -4.59 7.55 -3.52
C GLU A 45 -4.18 6.54 -2.49
N LEU A 46 -4.75 5.35 -2.59
CA LEU A 46 -4.46 4.24 -1.69
C LEU A 46 -3.67 3.21 -2.48
N ASP A 47 -2.51 2.82 -1.96
CA ASP A 47 -1.61 1.93 -2.68
C ASP A 47 -2.26 0.59 -2.97
N LEU A 48 -2.86 -0.02 -1.95
CA LEU A 48 -3.59 -1.28 -2.10
C LEU A 48 -4.82 -1.25 -1.22
N VAL A 49 -5.90 -1.85 -1.74
CA VAL A 49 -7.09 -2.15 -0.97
C VAL A 49 -7.32 -3.65 -1.09
N ALA A 50 -7.45 -4.33 0.03
CA ALA A 50 -7.48 -5.79 0.04
C ALA A 50 -8.34 -6.31 1.17
N VAL A 51 -8.66 -7.59 1.11
CA VAL A 51 -9.30 -8.32 2.21
C VAL A 51 -8.28 -9.29 2.78
N ASP A 52 -7.98 -9.12 4.06
CA ASP A 52 -7.24 -10.12 4.84
C ASP A 52 -8.26 -11.19 5.23
N PRO A 53 -8.04 -12.47 4.85
CA PRO A 53 -9.02 -13.51 5.14
C PRO A 53 -9.18 -13.82 6.62
N GLY A 54 -8.26 -13.38 7.43
CA GLY A 54 -8.33 -13.62 8.88
C GLY A 54 -8.18 -15.08 9.25
N PRO A 55 -8.98 -15.62 10.16
CA PRO A 55 -10.19 -15.08 10.81
C PRO A 55 -9.90 -14.05 11.91
N PRO A 56 -10.75 -13.05 12.07
CA PRO A 56 -11.89 -12.67 11.21
C PRO A 56 -11.43 -11.90 9.97
N PRO A 57 -12.23 -11.93 8.89
CA PRO A 57 -11.85 -11.17 7.70
C PRO A 57 -11.92 -9.66 7.94
N MET A 58 -10.99 -8.93 7.34
CA MET A 58 -10.88 -7.49 7.51
C MET A 58 -10.65 -6.82 6.17
N LEU A 59 -11.24 -5.65 6.00
CA LEU A 59 -10.90 -4.77 4.89
C LEU A 59 -9.63 -4.01 5.27
N VAL A 60 -8.62 -4.05 4.43
CA VAL A 60 -7.33 -3.45 4.75
C VAL A 60 -6.89 -2.51 3.65
N VAL A 61 -6.58 -1.27 4.04
CA VAL A 61 -5.84 -0.35 3.19
C VAL A 61 -4.38 -0.55 3.54
N VAL A 62 -3.57 -0.84 2.52
CA VAL A 62 -2.14 -1.11 2.72
C VAL A 62 -1.34 0.03 2.13
N GLU A 63 -0.58 0.70 2.97
CA GLU A 63 0.39 1.69 2.54
C GLU A 63 1.73 0.99 2.36
N VAL A 64 2.33 1.14 1.19
CA VAL A 64 3.60 0.49 0.85
C VAL A 64 4.71 1.52 0.88
N ARG A 65 5.79 1.21 1.59
CA ARG A 65 6.97 2.07 1.68
C ARG A 65 8.18 1.33 1.16
N TRP A 66 8.79 1.91 0.15
CA TRP A 66 10.07 1.43 -0.36
C TRP A 66 11.21 2.17 0.32
N ARG A 67 12.23 1.43 0.71
CA ARG A 67 13.41 2.01 1.31
C ARG A 67 14.67 1.53 0.62
N ARG A 68 15.38 2.48 0.05
CA ARG A 68 16.58 2.18 -0.73
C ARG A 68 17.81 1.90 0.09
N ALA A 69 18.00 2.66 1.16
CA ALA A 69 19.24 2.64 1.90
C ALA A 69 18.96 2.67 3.40
N ARG A 70 19.84 2.04 4.14
CA ARG A 70 19.82 2.13 5.58
C ARG A 70 20.44 3.44 6.03
N GLY A 71 20.19 3.82 7.26
CA GLY A 71 20.82 4.96 7.87
C GLY A 71 19.96 6.18 8.05
N HIS A 72 18.74 6.13 7.55
CA HIS A 72 17.79 7.24 7.67
C HIS A 72 16.58 6.89 8.52
N GLY A 73 16.75 6.02 9.51
CA GLY A 73 15.65 5.51 10.31
C GLY A 73 14.89 4.41 9.60
N LEU A 74 13.82 3.93 10.20
CA LEU A 74 12.96 2.92 9.60
C LEU A 74 11.91 3.59 8.72
N PRO A 75 11.47 2.96 7.61
CA PRO A 75 10.43 3.53 6.77
C PRO A 75 9.16 3.90 7.56
N GLU A 76 8.85 3.13 8.56
CA GLU A 76 7.71 3.34 9.43
C GLU A 76 7.80 4.65 10.22
N GLU A 77 9.00 5.09 10.51
CA GLU A 77 9.25 6.31 11.27
C GLU A 77 9.04 7.58 10.46
N THR A 78 8.93 7.45 9.14
CA THR A 78 8.74 8.61 8.27
C THR A 78 7.27 8.98 8.12
N LEU A 79 6.36 8.19 8.71
CA LEU A 79 4.94 8.48 8.63
C LEU A 79 4.56 9.50 9.70
N ASP A 80 4.29 10.71 9.27
CA ASP A 80 3.90 11.77 10.17
C ASP A 80 2.37 11.80 10.35
N ARG A 81 1.93 12.70 11.22
CA ARG A 81 0.52 12.86 11.53
C ARG A 81 -0.30 13.22 10.31
N ALA A 82 0.23 14.06 9.44
CA ALA A 82 -0.48 14.49 8.24
C ALA A 82 -0.71 13.33 7.28
N LYS A 83 0.28 12.47 7.11
CA LYS A 83 0.14 11.27 6.25
C LYS A 83 -0.89 10.32 6.84
N ARG A 84 -0.85 10.10 8.15
CA ARG A 84 -1.85 9.26 8.82
C ARG A 84 -3.25 9.79 8.62
N ALA A 85 -3.44 11.10 8.77
CA ALA A 85 -4.74 11.73 8.58
C ALA A 85 -5.24 11.54 7.15
N ARG A 86 -4.35 11.68 6.16
CA ARG A 86 -4.72 11.47 4.75
C ARG A 86 -5.15 10.04 4.48
N LEU A 87 -4.47 9.07 5.06
CA LEU A 87 -4.82 7.66 4.89
C LEU A 87 -6.17 7.34 5.53
N HIS A 88 -6.43 7.85 6.72
CA HIS A 88 -7.72 7.69 7.37
C HIS A 88 -8.83 8.36 6.58
N GLU A 89 -8.59 9.56 6.05
CA GLU A 89 -9.55 10.22 5.20
C GLU A 89 -9.86 9.38 3.96
N GLY A 90 -8.84 8.83 3.32
CA GLY A 90 -9.01 7.97 2.16
C GLY A 90 -9.85 6.74 2.49
N LEU A 91 -9.58 6.11 3.62
CA LEU A 91 -10.36 4.95 4.06
C LEU A 91 -11.82 5.33 4.32
N HIS A 92 -12.05 6.44 5.01
CA HIS A 92 -13.41 6.91 5.28
C HIS A 92 -14.18 7.18 3.99
N ARG A 93 -13.54 7.82 3.01
CA ARG A 93 -14.15 8.09 1.72
C ARG A 93 -14.44 6.81 0.95
N LEU A 94 -13.53 5.85 1.02
CA LEU A 94 -13.71 4.55 0.37
C LEU A 94 -14.92 3.82 0.94
N VAL A 95 -15.02 3.75 2.25
CA VAL A 95 -16.15 3.08 2.91
C VAL A 95 -17.46 3.80 2.60
N ALA A 96 -17.45 5.13 2.62
CA ALA A 96 -18.64 5.92 2.30
C ALA A 96 -19.09 5.71 0.86
N ALA A 97 -18.16 5.58 -0.08
CA ALA A 97 -18.49 5.31 -1.48
C ALA A 97 -19.06 3.90 -1.66
N GLY A 98 -18.63 2.94 -0.85
CA GLY A 98 -19.12 1.57 -0.92
C GLY A 98 -18.68 0.80 -2.16
N THR A 99 -17.76 1.35 -2.95
CA THR A 99 -17.25 0.71 -4.15
C THR A 99 -15.76 0.95 -4.27
N VAL A 100 -15.09 0.10 -5.02
CA VAL A 100 -13.67 0.22 -5.30
C VAL A 100 -13.45 0.04 -6.80
N GLY A 101 -12.55 0.86 -7.37
CA GLY A 101 -12.27 0.81 -8.80
C GLY A 101 -13.51 1.17 -9.62
N ASP A 102 -13.81 0.37 -10.63
CA ASP A 102 -14.89 0.63 -11.59
C ASP A 102 -16.26 0.21 -11.05
N GLY A 103 -16.55 0.51 -9.80
CA GLY A 103 -17.85 0.27 -9.23
C GLY A 103 -18.04 -1.11 -8.61
N HIS A 104 -16.97 -1.83 -8.37
CA HIS A 104 -17.07 -3.11 -7.65
C HIS A 104 -17.48 -2.87 -6.20
N PRO A 105 -18.50 -3.57 -5.70
CA PRO A 105 -18.95 -3.38 -4.34
C PRO A 105 -17.83 -3.67 -3.33
N LEU A 106 -17.71 -2.79 -2.36
CA LEU A 106 -16.77 -2.99 -1.26
C LEU A 106 -17.41 -3.92 -0.23
N PRO A 107 -16.72 -4.96 0.24
CA PRO A 107 -17.30 -5.82 1.27
C PRO A 107 -17.49 -5.03 2.58
N ARG A 108 -18.55 -5.35 3.30
CA ARG A 108 -18.85 -4.72 4.58
C ARG A 108 -18.14 -5.46 5.70
N LEU A 109 -16.91 -5.07 5.93
CA LEU A 109 -16.04 -5.67 6.91
C LEU A 109 -15.46 -4.60 7.81
N PRO A 110 -15.06 -4.94 9.03
CA PRO A 110 -14.23 -4.03 9.81
C PRO A 110 -12.98 -3.69 9.03
N ALA A 111 -12.48 -2.48 9.19
CA ALA A 111 -11.38 -1.96 8.40
C ALA A 111 -10.20 -1.57 9.27
N ARG A 112 -9.01 -1.69 8.69
CA ARG A 112 -7.79 -1.21 9.32
C ARG A 112 -6.83 -0.71 8.25
N ILE A 113 -5.79 0.00 8.68
CA ILE A 113 -4.74 0.47 7.78
C ILE A 113 -3.43 -0.19 8.21
N ASP A 114 -2.79 -0.87 7.28
CA ASP A 114 -1.52 -1.53 7.50
C ASP A 114 -0.40 -0.79 6.75
N LEU A 115 0.80 -0.89 7.28
CA LEU A 115 2.00 -0.39 6.63
C LEU A 115 2.87 -1.58 6.27
N VAL A 116 3.30 -1.65 5.02
CA VAL A 116 4.25 -2.66 4.58
C VAL A 116 5.51 -1.95 4.06
N ALA A 117 6.60 -2.17 4.75
CA ALA A 117 7.89 -1.62 4.39
C ALA A 117 8.68 -2.65 3.60
N VAL A 118 9.22 -2.23 2.48
CA VAL A 118 10.02 -3.08 1.58
C VAL A 118 11.41 -2.49 1.48
N GLU A 119 12.40 -3.33 1.68
CA GLU A 119 13.81 -2.90 1.58
C GLU A 119 14.61 -3.90 0.76
N PRO A 120 15.74 -3.45 0.20
CA PRO A 120 16.63 -4.36 -0.52
C PRO A 120 17.21 -5.41 0.43
N PRO A 121 17.79 -6.48 -0.12
CA PRO A 121 18.45 -7.51 0.70
C PRO A 121 19.53 -6.90 1.58
N ALA A 122 19.81 -7.55 2.68
CA ALA A 122 20.88 -7.14 3.58
C ALA A 122 22.20 -7.08 2.81
N GLY A 123 22.95 -5.98 2.99
CA GLY A 123 24.21 -5.77 2.30
C GLY A 123 24.09 -5.30 0.86
N GLY A 124 22.87 -5.11 0.35
CA GLY A 124 22.66 -4.60 -1.00
C GLY A 124 23.01 -5.57 -2.12
N GLY A 125 23.31 -6.82 -1.80
CA GLY A 125 23.64 -7.82 -2.78
C GLY A 125 22.40 -8.50 -3.35
N PRO A 126 22.60 -9.56 -4.15
CA PRO A 126 21.47 -10.32 -4.67
C PRO A 126 20.75 -11.05 -3.54
N GLY A 127 19.47 -11.30 -3.76
CA GLY A 127 18.65 -11.99 -2.78
C GLY A 127 17.24 -11.40 -2.75
N PRO A 128 16.37 -11.99 -1.94
CA PRO A 128 15.00 -11.55 -1.86
C PRO A 128 14.88 -10.18 -1.17
N LEU A 129 13.88 -9.43 -1.56
CA LEU A 129 13.51 -8.20 -0.85
C LEU A 129 13.06 -8.55 0.57
N ARG A 130 13.34 -7.65 1.49
CA ARG A 130 12.93 -7.80 2.88
C ARG A 130 11.64 -7.05 3.10
N VAL A 131 10.70 -7.67 3.79
CA VAL A 131 9.38 -7.09 4.02
C VAL A 131 9.09 -7.06 5.50
N ARG A 132 8.61 -5.91 5.97
CA ARG A 132 8.06 -5.78 7.32
C ARG A 132 6.62 -5.33 7.22
N HIS A 133 5.72 -6.12 7.76
CA HIS A 133 4.30 -5.85 7.72
C HIS A 133 3.82 -5.44 9.12
N HIS A 134 3.33 -4.22 9.21
CA HIS A 134 2.82 -3.66 10.46
C HIS A 134 1.31 -3.53 10.36
N ARG A 135 0.61 -4.44 11.02
CA ARG A 135 -0.85 -4.44 11.02
C ARG A 135 -1.37 -3.36 11.96
N SER A 136 -2.44 -2.69 11.52
CA SER A 136 -3.06 -1.60 12.29
C SER A 136 -2.02 -0.55 12.72
N ALA A 137 -1.08 -0.27 11.82
CA ALA A 137 0.03 0.62 12.12
C ALA A 137 -0.37 2.10 12.12
N LEU A 138 -1.52 2.42 11.57
CA LEU A 138 -1.92 3.82 11.33
C LEU A 138 -3.30 4.13 11.82
#